data_d308f6e0b84751a8a976ec6f6adb406b
#
_entry.id   d308f6e0b84751a8a976ec6f6adb406b
#
_cell.length_a   1.000
_cell.length_b   1.000
_cell.length_c   1.000
_cell.angle_alpha   90.00
_cell.angle_beta   90.00
_cell.angle_gamma   90.00
#
_symmetry.space_group_name_H-M   'P 1'
#
loop_
_entity.id
_entity.type
_entity.pdbx_description
1 polymer ?
#
loop_
_entity_poly.entity_id
_entity_poly.type
_entity_poly.pdbx_seq_one_letter_code
_entity_poly.pdbx_strand_id
1 'polypeptide(L)'
;MEDFEMMSAAARERGLKIIMDFVPNHSSEEHDWFVASEAREEPFTDYYIWRDRNESNPGGLPNNWLSVFRGSAWEWSETRGQFYYHAFTKEQPDLNYRNPAIRQEMIHILNFWIDKGVDGFRMDAVPFLFEDPSLRDEPVSGKTDDPEDYNYLSHIYTWNFPEVKTILAELTEFVHVKTGGSGVVMLGQS
;
A
#
# COMPACT_ATOMS: atom_id res chain seq x y z
N MET A 1 12.26 14.38 16.32
CA MET A 1 10.81 14.56 16.60
C MET A 1 10.52 15.95 17.18
N GLU A 2 11.30 16.43 18.12
CA GLU A 2 11.17 17.79 18.72
C GLU A 2 11.14 18.91 17.68
N ASP A 3 12.01 18.86 16.65
CA ASP A 3 12.03 19.85 15.59
C ASP A 3 10.72 19.92 14.80
N PHE A 4 10.08 18.73 14.56
CA PHE A 4 8.78 18.66 13.90
C PHE A 4 7.70 19.31 14.77
N GLU A 5 7.69 19.03 16.06
CA GLU A 5 6.71 19.60 16.99
C GLU A 5 6.86 21.12 17.12
N MET A 6 8.10 21.64 17.14
CA MET A 6 8.37 23.07 17.10
C MET A 6 7.90 23.72 15.80
N MET A 7 8.16 23.07 14.66
CA MET A 7 7.68 23.53 13.36
C MET A 7 6.14 23.56 13.31
N SER A 8 5.49 22.48 13.79
CA SER A 8 4.03 22.37 13.83
C SER A 8 3.40 23.46 14.70
N ALA A 9 3.97 23.72 15.88
CA ALA A 9 3.52 24.80 16.76
C ALA A 9 3.65 26.18 16.09
N ALA A 10 4.81 26.45 15.47
CA ALA A 10 5.05 27.71 14.77
C ALA A 10 4.13 27.92 13.53
N ALA A 11 3.80 26.86 12.83
CA ALA A 11 2.82 26.89 11.73
C ALA A 11 1.43 27.26 12.25
N ARG A 12 0.99 26.60 13.33
CA ARG A 12 -0.32 26.85 13.97
C ARG A 12 -0.46 28.30 14.46
N GLU A 13 0.58 28.85 15.09
CA GLU A 13 0.60 30.27 15.51
C GLU A 13 0.37 31.26 14.35
N ARG A 14 0.75 30.84 13.14
CA ARG A 14 0.58 31.64 11.90
C ARG A 14 -0.69 31.29 11.12
N GLY A 15 -1.54 30.45 11.65
CA GLY A 15 -2.77 29.98 11.00
C GLY A 15 -2.51 29.05 9.80
N LEU A 16 -1.32 28.46 9.69
CA LEU A 16 -0.97 27.52 8.64
C LEU A 16 -1.40 26.10 9.04
N LYS A 17 -1.80 25.32 8.04
CA LYS A 17 -2.15 23.90 8.18
C LYS A 17 -1.05 23.02 7.60
N ILE A 18 -0.79 21.90 8.26
CA ILE A 18 0.19 20.90 7.82
C ILE A 18 -0.56 19.72 7.23
N ILE A 19 -0.34 19.49 5.95
CA ILE A 19 -0.78 18.27 5.25
C ILE A 19 0.45 17.41 5.01
N MET A 20 0.38 16.13 5.41
CA MET A 20 1.48 15.19 5.27
C MET A 20 1.15 14.13 4.23
N ASP A 21 2.12 13.75 3.40
CA ASP A 21 1.97 12.57 2.54
C ASP A 21 1.88 11.32 3.40
N PHE A 22 0.91 10.48 3.06
CA PHE A 22 0.70 9.17 3.66
C PHE A 22 0.61 8.13 2.55
N VAL A 23 1.58 7.23 2.52
CA VAL A 23 1.67 6.15 1.53
C VAL A 23 1.30 4.83 2.20
N PRO A 24 0.00 4.47 2.22
CA PRO A 24 -0.46 3.31 2.96
C PRO A 24 -0.28 1.98 2.22
N ASN A 25 0.06 2.01 0.92
CA ASN A 25 0.03 0.82 0.06
C ASN A 25 1.17 -0.17 0.34
N HIS A 26 2.37 0.32 0.57
CA HIS A 26 3.59 -0.50 0.66
C HIS A 26 4.55 0.04 1.71
N SER A 27 5.54 -0.75 2.05
CA SER A 27 6.72 -0.32 2.80
C SER A 27 7.99 -0.51 1.98
N SER A 28 9.16 -0.18 2.54
CA SER A 28 10.43 -0.67 2.03
C SER A 28 10.60 -2.16 2.34
N GLU A 29 11.32 -2.90 1.48
CA GLU A 29 11.79 -4.26 1.78
C GLU A 29 12.77 -4.31 2.98
N GLU A 30 13.38 -3.16 3.33
CA GLU A 30 14.23 -3.01 4.51
C GLU A 30 13.44 -2.70 5.79
N HIS A 31 12.12 -2.52 5.69
CA HIS A 31 11.28 -2.23 6.85
C HIS A 31 11.21 -3.45 7.79
N ASP A 32 11.28 -3.21 9.10
CA ASP A 32 11.25 -4.28 10.12
C ASP A 32 10.05 -5.22 9.95
N TRP A 33 8.90 -4.71 9.52
CA TRP A 33 7.72 -5.54 9.25
C TRP A 33 7.94 -6.51 8.09
N PHE A 34 8.63 -6.06 7.01
CA PHE A 34 8.87 -6.95 5.88
C PHE A 34 9.90 -8.02 6.24
N VAL A 35 11.00 -7.62 6.88
CA VAL A 35 12.05 -8.54 7.33
C VAL A 35 11.46 -9.62 8.25
N ALA A 36 10.65 -9.23 9.24
CA ALA A 36 9.97 -10.14 10.15
C ALA A 36 8.94 -11.03 9.43
N SER A 37 8.18 -10.46 8.46
CA SER A 37 7.22 -11.21 7.64
C SER A 37 7.93 -12.25 6.78
N GLU A 38 9.05 -11.89 6.15
CA GLU A 38 9.88 -12.79 5.36
C GLU A 38 10.41 -13.95 6.20
N ALA A 39 10.82 -13.68 7.44
CA ALA A 39 11.25 -14.68 8.42
C ALA A 39 10.10 -15.47 9.06
N ARG A 40 8.83 -15.18 8.72
CA ARG A 40 7.62 -15.79 9.30
C ARG A 40 7.49 -15.55 10.80
N GLU A 41 7.93 -14.40 11.29
CA GLU A 41 7.83 -14.01 12.69
C GLU A 41 6.46 -13.38 12.99
N GLU A 42 5.77 -13.89 14.02
CA GLU A 42 4.51 -13.33 14.49
C GLU A 42 4.73 -11.99 15.22
N PRO A 43 3.82 -11.01 15.07
CA PRO A 43 2.54 -11.05 14.33
C PRO A 43 2.66 -10.67 12.85
N PHE A 44 3.86 -10.55 12.29
CA PHE A 44 4.13 -9.96 10.98
C PHE A 44 3.97 -10.94 9.82
N THR A 45 3.80 -12.22 10.09
CA THR A 45 3.80 -13.30 9.08
C THR A 45 2.95 -12.97 7.85
N ASP A 46 1.76 -12.40 8.03
CA ASP A 46 0.79 -12.10 6.97
C ASP A 46 0.58 -10.58 6.74
N TYR A 47 1.56 -9.74 7.09
CA TYR A 47 1.50 -8.29 6.84
C TYR A 47 1.64 -7.93 5.37
N TYR A 48 2.24 -8.82 4.56
CA TYR A 48 2.41 -8.69 3.11
C TYR A 48 1.71 -9.82 2.37
N ILE A 49 1.64 -9.70 1.04
CA ILE A 49 0.92 -10.64 0.19
C ILE A 49 1.92 -11.68 -0.32
N TRP A 50 1.91 -12.86 0.27
CA TRP A 50 2.79 -13.97 -0.05
C TRP A 50 2.05 -15.08 -0.81
N ARG A 51 2.69 -15.69 -1.82
CA ARG A 51 2.12 -16.80 -2.59
C ARG A 51 3.18 -17.85 -2.90
N ASP A 52 2.74 -19.10 -2.91
CA ASP A 52 3.56 -20.21 -3.36
C ASP A 52 3.74 -20.17 -4.87
N ARG A 53 4.75 -20.93 -5.36
CA ARG A 53 4.93 -21.14 -6.79
C ARG A 53 3.69 -21.78 -7.40
N ASN A 54 3.34 -21.31 -8.59
CA ASN A 54 2.36 -21.99 -9.46
C ASN A 54 3.12 -22.69 -10.61
N GLU A 55 3.40 -23.96 -10.44
CA GLU A 55 4.17 -24.76 -11.41
C GLU A 55 3.52 -24.84 -12.81
N SER A 56 2.27 -24.44 -12.93
CA SER A 56 1.56 -24.36 -14.22
C SER A 56 1.89 -23.11 -15.01
N ASN A 57 2.49 -22.09 -14.37
CA ASN A 57 2.81 -20.79 -14.99
C ASN A 57 4.30 -20.66 -15.33
N PRO A 58 4.64 -19.91 -16.38
CA PRO A 58 6.02 -19.60 -16.70
C PRO A 58 6.76 -18.98 -15.50
N GLY A 59 7.96 -19.48 -15.20
CA GLY A 59 8.76 -19.04 -14.07
C GLY A 59 8.18 -19.37 -12.69
N GLY A 60 7.07 -20.13 -12.63
CA GLY A 60 6.39 -20.46 -11.38
C GLY A 60 5.61 -19.29 -10.78
N LEU A 61 5.37 -18.22 -11.54
CA LEU A 61 4.67 -17.02 -11.07
C LEU A 61 3.23 -17.34 -10.61
N PRO A 62 2.72 -16.69 -9.57
CA PRO A 62 1.35 -16.89 -9.11
C PRO A 62 0.30 -16.62 -10.20
N ASN A 63 0.50 -15.57 -11.00
CA ASN A 63 -0.33 -15.18 -12.13
C ASN A 63 0.43 -14.20 -13.06
N ASN A 64 -0.26 -13.55 -14.00
CA ASN A 64 0.33 -12.67 -15.01
C ASN A 64 0.43 -11.18 -14.61
N TRP A 65 0.17 -10.80 -13.37
CA TRP A 65 0.11 -9.39 -12.97
C TRP A 65 1.43 -8.66 -13.18
N LEU A 66 1.34 -7.41 -13.65
CA LEU A 66 2.48 -6.57 -14.00
C LEU A 66 2.64 -5.41 -13.01
N SER A 67 3.91 -5.09 -12.73
CA SER A 67 4.30 -3.90 -12.00
C SER A 67 4.05 -2.63 -12.83
N VAL A 68 3.65 -1.54 -12.17
CA VAL A 68 3.55 -0.21 -12.78
C VAL A 68 4.88 0.22 -13.43
N PHE A 69 6.01 -0.26 -12.91
CA PHE A 69 7.35 0.05 -13.40
C PHE A 69 7.97 -1.05 -14.29
N ARG A 70 7.11 -1.84 -14.96
CA ARG A 70 7.47 -2.94 -15.88
C ARG A 70 7.75 -4.28 -15.19
N GLY A 71 7.55 -5.34 -15.98
CA GLY A 71 7.80 -6.72 -15.57
C GLY A 71 6.76 -7.26 -14.60
N SER A 72 7.06 -8.41 -14.03
CA SER A 72 6.16 -9.08 -13.08
C SER A 72 5.93 -8.23 -11.82
N ALA A 73 4.72 -8.28 -11.27
CA ALA A 73 4.38 -7.75 -9.95
C ALA A 73 4.72 -8.74 -8.80
N TRP A 74 5.46 -9.81 -9.11
CA TRP A 74 5.85 -10.84 -8.15
C TRP A 74 7.37 -11.00 -8.13
N GLU A 75 7.97 -10.94 -6.94
CA GLU A 75 9.38 -11.19 -6.71
C GLU A 75 9.56 -12.39 -5.76
N TRP A 76 10.58 -13.22 -6.04
CA TRP A 76 10.85 -14.41 -5.24
C TRP A 76 11.72 -14.10 -4.04
N SER A 77 11.27 -14.48 -2.84
CA SER A 77 12.09 -14.47 -1.64
C SER A 77 12.72 -15.84 -1.43
N GLU A 78 14.05 -15.89 -1.47
CA GLU A 78 14.80 -17.10 -1.13
C GLU A 78 14.69 -17.44 0.36
N THR A 79 14.61 -16.42 1.21
CA THR A 79 14.47 -16.58 2.66
C THR A 79 13.15 -17.26 3.02
N ARG A 80 12.04 -16.78 2.44
CA ARG A 80 10.71 -17.31 2.74
C ARG A 80 10.32 -18.50 1.86
N GLY A 81 10.90 -18.64 0.67
CA GLY A 81 10.54 -19.65 -0.31
C GLY A 81 9.15 -19.43 -0.92
N GLN A 82 8.77 -18.16 -1.05
CA GLN A 82 7.49 -17.71 -1.64
C GLN A 82 7.71 -16.47 -2.48
N PHE A 83 6.76 -16.17 -3.38
CA PHE A 83 6.67 -14.87 -4.03
C PHE A 83 5.96 -13.86 -3.13
N TYR A 84 6.43 -12.60 -3.13
CA TYR A 84 5.67 -11.47 -2.61
C TYR A 84 5.18 -10.57 -3.73
N TYR A 85 4.05 -9.91 -3.48
CA TYR A 85 3.43 -8.97 -4.41
C TYR A 85 3.98 -7.56 -4.24
N HIS A 86 4.20 -6.86 -5.36
CA HIS A 86 4.55 -5.44 -5.41
C HIS A 86 3.89 -4.78 -6.61
N ALA A 87 2.99 -3.84 -6.40
CA ALA A 87 2.37 -3.08 -7.49
C ALA A 87 3.37 -2.12 -8.16
N PHE A 88 4.37 -1.66 -7.43
CA PHE A 88 5.43 -0.74 -7.87
C PHE A 88 6.77 -1.47 -8.05
N THR A 89 7.86 -0.96 -7.47
CA THR A 89 9.14 -1.67 -7.56
C THR A 89 9.21 -2.82 -6.55
N LYS A 90 10.10 -3.79 -6.80
CA LYS A 90 10.29 -4.93 -5.89
C LYS A 90 10.77 -4.51 -4.50
N GLU A 91 11.43 -3.35 -4.40
CA GLU A 91 11.85 -2.75 -3.14
C GLU A 91 10.67 -2.17 -2.33
N GLN A 92 9.44 -2.19 -2.90
CA GLN A 92 8.21 -1.64 -2.32
C GLN A 92 7.13 -2.72 -2.19
N PRO A 93 7.31 -3.74 -1.33
CA PRO A 93 6.32 -4.80 -1.13
C PRO A 93 4.99 -4.27 -0.62
N ASP A 94 3.88 -4.72 -1.21
CA ASP A 94 2.54 -4.29 -0.88
C ASP A 94 2.04 -4.89 0.42
N LEU A 95 1.42 -4.05 1.25
CA LEU A 95 0.80 -4.44 2.52
C LEU A 95 -0.52 -5.18 2.30
N ASN A 96 -0.75 -6.21 3.10
CA ASN A 96 -1.96 -7.03 3.02
C ASN A 96 -3.14 -6.40 3.78
N TYR A 97 -3.93 -5.58 3.13
CA TYR A 97 -5.11 -4.93 3.73
C TYR A 97 -6.25 -5.88 4.11
N ARG A 98 -6.20 -7.15 3.69
CA ARG A 98 -7.11 -8.19 4.20
C ARG A 98 -6.74 -8.66 5.60
N ASN A 99 -5.50 -8.41 6.03
CA ASN A 99 -5.11 -8.58 7.42
C ASN A 99 -5.62 -7.37 8.25
N PRO A 100 -6.51 -7.59 9.24
CA PRO A 100 -7.02 -6.49 10.06
C PRO A 100 -5.95 -5.77 10.88
N ALA A 101 -4.82 -6.42 11.17
CA ALA A 101 -3.71 -5.80 11.86
C ALA A 101 -3.11 -4.64 11.04
N ILE A 102 -2.99 -4.78 9.72
CA ILE A 102 -2.51 -3.69 8.85
C ILE A 102 -3.42 -2.46 8.93
N ARG A 103 -4.74 -2.66 8.91
CA ARG A 103 -5.69 -1.55 9.05
C ARG A 103 -5.51 -0.83 10.37
N GLN A 104 -5.29 -1.59 11.44
CA GLN A 104 -5.07 -1.02 12.78
C GLN A 104 -3.75 -0.25 12.84
N GLU A 105 -2.69 -0.75 12.22
CA GLU A 105 -1.40 -0.04 12.13
C GLU A 105 -1.54 1.29 11.36
N MET A 106 -2.30 1.32 10.26
CA MET A 106 -2.56 2.57 9.56
C MET A 106 -3.29 3.60 10.45
N ILE A 107 -4.27 3.16 11.22
CA ILE A 107 -4.96 4.02 12.21
C ILE A 107 -3.96 4.52 13.28
N HIS A 108 -3.07 3.67 13.78
CA HIS A 108 -2.04 4.07 14.76
C HIS A 108 -1.09 5.12 14.18
N ILE A 109 -0.65 4.95 12.92
CA ILE A 109 0.23 5.91 12.24
C ILE A 109 -0.47 7.26 12.07
N LEU A 110 -1.72 7.27 11.57
CA LEU A 110 -2.50 8.50 11.42
C LEU A 110 -2.70 9.20 12.77
N ASN A 111 -3.06 8.44 13.81
CA ASN A 111 -3.22 8.96 15.16
C ASN A 111 -1.94 9.61 15.68
N PHE A 112 -0.80 8.92 15.53
CA PHE A 112 0.51 9.42 15.95
C PHE A 112 0.81 10.81 15.33
N TRP A 113 0.63 10.96 14.04
CA TRP A 113 0.93 12.21 13.35
C TRP A 113 -0.06 13.34 13.65
N ILE A 114 -1.37 13.01 13.85
CA ILE A 114 -2.36 14.00 14.30
C ILE A 114 -1.98 14.51 15.70
N ASP A 115 -1.59 13.62 16.62
CA ASP A 115 -1.17 14.00 17.97
C ASP A 115 0.12 14.87 17.94
N LYS A 116 0.94 14.77 16.89
CA LYS A 116 2.10 15.64 16.62
C LYS A 116 1.76 16.95 15.92
N GLY A 117 0.50 17.16 15.57
CA GLY A 117 0.02 18.42 15.03
C GLY A 117 -0.13 18.46 13.50
N VAL A 118 -0.18 17.31 12.84
CA VAL A 118 -0.61 17.22 11.44
C VAL A 118 -2.11 17.48 11.36
N ASP A 119 -2.52 18.34 10.43
CA ASP A 119 -3.91 18.74 10.23
C ASP A 119 -4.64 17.89 9.19
N GLY A 120 -3.92 17.13 8.38
CA GLY A 120 -4.51 16.27 7.37
C GLY A 120 -3.47 15.49 6.58
N PHE A 121 -3.96 14.66 5.65
CA PHE A 121 -3.12 13.75 4.88
C PHE A 121 -3.42 13.79 3.40
N ARG A 122 -2.38 13.64 2.57
CA ARG A 122 -2.49 13.29 1.17
C ARG A 122 -2.19 11.78 1.04
N MET A 123 -3.23 10.98 0.80
CA MET A 123 -3.08 9.54 0.63
C MET A 123 -2.66 9.22 -0.81
N ASP A 124 -1.52 8.55 -0.96
CA ASP A 124 -0.99 8.11 -2.25
C ASP A 124 -1.24 6.62 -2.48
N ALA A 125 -1.16 6.18 -3.75
CA ALA A 125 -1.29 4.79 -4.17
C ALA A 125 -2.60 4.08 -3.71
N VAL A 126 -3.64 4.82 -3.35
CA VAL A 126 -4.91 4.28 -2.83
C VAL A 126 -5.58 3.25 -3.75
N PRO A 127 -5.58 3.39 -5.09
CA PRO A 127 -6.18 2.41 -5.98
C PRO A 127 -5.56 1.01 -5.92
N PHE A 128 -4.36 0.86 -5.37
CA PHE A 128 -3.60 -0.39 -5.31
C PHE A 128 -3.73 -1.15 -3.97
N LEU A 129 -4.51 -0.65 -3.01
CA LEU A 129 -4.64 -1.24 -1.66
C LEU A 129 -5.23 -2.66 -1.64
N PHE A 130 -5.90 -3.07 -2.70
CA PHE A 130 -6.50 -4.40 -2.83
C PHE A 130 -6.39 -4.92 -4.25
N GLU A 131 -6.16 -6.21 -4.35
CA GLU A 131 -6.17 -7.01 -5.55
C GLU A 131 -7.18 -8.17 -5.43
N ASP A 132 -7.47 -8.85 -6.53
CA ASP A 132 -8.37 -10.00 -6.53
C ASP A 132 -7.81 -11.16 -5.68
N PRO A 133 -8.50 -11.60 -4.61
CA PRO A 133 -8.04 -12.70 -3.77
C PRO A 133 -7.99 -14.04 -4.49
N SER A 134 -8.68 -14.18 -5.63
CA SER A 134 -8.67 -15.37 -6.46
C SER A 134 -7.48 -15.43 -7.42
N LEU A 135 -6.63 -14.41 -7.45
CA LEU A 135 -5.42 -14.32 -8.28
C LEU A 135 -5.67 -14.57 -9.77
N ARG A 136 -6.84 -14.15 -10.29
CA ARG A 136 -7.18 -14.30 -11.71
C ARG A 136 -6.22 -13.52 -12.59
N ASP A 137 -5.85 -14.10 -13.73
CA ASP A 137 -5.06 -13.41 -14.73
C ASP A 137 -5.79 -12.19 -15.28
N GLU A 138 -5.06 -11.08 -15.41
CA GLU A 138 -5.55 -9.86 -16.06
C GLU A 138 -5.68 -10.09 -17.57
N PRO A 139 -6.75 -9.61 -18.20
CA PRO A 139 -6.90 -9.71 -19.64
C PRO A 139 -5.97 -8.74 -20.39
N VAL A 140 -5.51 -9.16 -21.56
CA VAL A 140 -4.70 -8.32 -22.45
C VAL A 140 -5.51 -7.09 -22.90
N SER A 141 -4.91 -5.91 -22.81
CA SER A 141 -5.57 -4.63 -23.08
C SER A 141 -5.64 -4.27 -24.56
N GLY A 142 -4.69 -4.76 -25.37
CA GLY A 142 -4.50 -4.36 -26.76
C GLY A 142 -3.89 -2.96 -26.95
N LYS A 143 -3.41 -2.30 -25.91
CA LYS A 143 -2.79 -0.96 -25.97
C LYS A 143 -1.32 -0.99 -26.40
N THR A 144 -0.64 -2.10 -26.17
CA THR A 144 0.77 -2.33 -26.53
C THR A 144 1.00 -3.80 -26.80
N ASP A 145 2.02 -4.13 -27.61
CA ASP A 145 2.48 -5.49 -27.87
C ASP A 145 3.65 -5.90 -26.95
N ASP A 146 4.12 -5.01 -26.10
CA ASP A 146 5.21 -5.27 -25.14
C ASP A 146 4.65 -5.96 -23.88
N PRO A 147 4.94 -7.26 -23.66
CA PRO A 147 4.35 -8.03 -22.56
C PRO A 147 4.86 -7.62 -21.18
N GLU A 148 5.91 -6.81 -21.09
CA GLU A 148 6.43 -6.29 -19.82
C GLU A 148 5.90 -4.89 -19.49
N ASP A 149 5.27 -4.20 -20.45
CA ASP A 149 4.68 -2.88 -20.23
C ASP A 149 3.40 -3.02 -19.39
N TYR A 150 3.26 -2.19 -18.35
CA TYR A 150 2.06 -2.17 -17.51
C TYR A 150 0.76 -2.09 -18.33
N ASN A 151 0.75 -1.27 -19.40
CA ASN A 151 -0.42 -1.13 -20.28
C ASN A 151 -0.73 -2.35 -21.14
N TYR A 152 0.10 -3.41 -21.12
CA TYR A 152 -0.19 -4.67 -21.81
C TYR A 152 -1.45 -5.34 -21.26
N LEU A 153 -1.73 -5.15 -19.97
CA LEU A 153 -2.91 -5.71 -19.29
C LEU A 153 -3.98 -4.64 -19.01
N SER A 154 -5.20 -5.10 -18.81
CA SER A 154 -6.35 -4.29 -18.39
C SER A 154 -6.61 -4.52 -16.89
N HIS A 155 -5.99 -3.76 -16.04
CA HIS A 155 -5.90 -3.93 -14.58
C HIS A 155 -7.24 -3.94 -13.83
N ILE A 156 -8.15 -4.87 -14.18
CA ILE A 156 -9.48 -5.01 -13.58
C ILE A 156 -9.45 -5.74 -12.23
N TYR A 157 -8.33 -6.41 -11.93
CA TYR A 157 -8.13 -7.19 -10.71
C TYR A 157 -7.12 -6.58 -9.74
N THR A 158 -6.33 -5.60 -10.18
CA THR A 158 -5.26 -4.98 -9.39
C THR A 158 -5.42 -3.46 -9.23
N TRP A 159 -6.44 -2.88 -9.85
CA TRP A 159 -6.70 -1.44 -9.82
C TRP A 159 -8.09 -1.15 -9.26
N ASN A 160 -8.15 -0.33 -8.20
CA ASN A 160 -9.38 0.22 -7.62
C ASN A 160 -10.43 -0.86 -7.29
N PHE A 161 -9.95 -1.97 -6.73
CA PHE A 161 -10.79 -3.09 -6.32
C PHE A 161 -11.87 -2.62 -5.32
N PRO A 162 -13.08 -3.21 -5.31
CA PRO A 162 -14.23 -2.66 -4.58
C PRO A 162 -13.98 -2.35 -3.08
N GLU A 163 -13.14 -3.15 -2.40
CA GLU A 163 -12.80 -2.97 -0.99
C GLU A 163 -12.04 -1.67 -0.68
N VAL A 164 -11.35 -1.07 -1.66
CA VAL A 164 -10.63 0.21 -1.52
C VAL A 164 -11.54 1.29 -0.93
N LYS A 165 -12.81 1.35 -1.38
CA LYS A 165 -13.78 2.35 -0.92
C LYS A 165 -14.07 2.23 0.58
N THR A 166 -14.11 1.00 1.09
CA THR A 166 -14.38 0.74 2.50
C THR A 166 -13.24 1.24 3.38
N ILE A 167 -11.99 0.92 3.01
CA ILE A 167 -10.82 1.37 3.76
C ILE A 167 -10.66 2.89 3.68
N LEU A 168 -10.86 3.47 2.50
CA LEU A 168 -10.78 4.91 2.34
C LEU A 168 -11.79 5.63 3.23
N ALA A 169 -13.03 5.13 3.30
CA ALA A 169 -14.06 5.68 4.18
C ALA A 169 -13.66 5.55 5.65
N GLU A 170 -13.13 4.40 6.07
CA GLU A 170 -12.66 4.13 7.44
C GLU A 170 -11.55 5.10 7.86
N LEU A 171 -10.49 5.23 7.05
CA LEU A 171 -9.37 6.12 7.34
C LEU A 171 -9.78 7.60 7.32
N THR A 172 -10.65 7.99 6.38
CA THR A 172 -11.16 9.35 6.27
C THR A 172 -12.02 9.71 7.49
N GLU A 173 -12.92 8.81 7.88
CA GLU A 173 -13.77 9.01 9.07
C GLU A 173 -12.92 9.10 10.34
N PHE A 174 -11.89 8.25 10.48
CA PHE A 174 -10.96 8.34 11.60
C PHE A 174 -10.31 9.72 11.69
N VAL A 175 -9.73 10.23 10.59
CA VAL A 175 -9.10 11.56 10.55
C VAL A 175 -10.12 12.65 10.91
N HIS A 176 -11.32 12.57 10.35
CA HIS A 176 -12.40 13.55 10.61
C HIS A 176 -12.78 13.59 12.09
N VAL A 177 -13.07 12.43 12.68
CA VAL A 177 -13.45 12.32 14.10
C VAL A 177 -12.31 12.77 15.02
N LYS A 178 -11.09 12.29 14.78
CA LYS A 178 -9.91 12.59 15.61
C LYS A 178 -9.55 14.07 15.62
N THR A 179 -9.79 14.78 14.53
CA THR A 179 -9.49 16.21 14.37
C THR A 179 -10.68 17.12 14.69
N GLY A 180 -11.79 16.57 15.19
CA GLY A 180 -13.01 17.35 15.50
C GLY A 180 -13.64 17.97 14.25
N GLY A 181 -13.53 17.32 13.10
CA GLY A 181 -14.11 17.76 11.83
C GLY A 181 -13.25 18.73 11.02
N SER A 182 -12.06 19.09 11.50
CA SER A 182 -11.18 20.05 10.81
C SER A 182 -10.11 19.42 9.92
N GLY A 183 -9.91 18.11 10.07
CA GLY A 183 -8.90 17.36 9.31
C GLY A 183 -9.30 17.13 7.86
N VAL A 184 -8.31 17.12 6.97
CA VAL A 184 -8.48 16.96 5.54
C VAL A 184 -7.80 15.68 5.07
N VAL A 185 -8.50 14.90 4.25
CA VAL A 185 -7.91 13.80 3.49
C VAL A 185 -8.02 14.13 2.01
N MET A 186 -6.87 14.16 1.34
CA MET A 186 -6.77 14.33 -0.11
C MET A 186 -6.29 13.03 -0.73
N LEU A 187 -6.79 12.69 -1.92
CA LEU A 187 -6.28 11.56 -2.69
C LEU A 187 -5.22 12.06 -3.66
N GLY A 188 -4.04 11.46 -3.60
CA GLY A 188 -3.03 11.62 -4.63
C GLY A 188 -3.47 10.91 -5.90
N GLN A 189 -3.26 11.55 -7.06
CA GLN A 189 -3.32 10.85 -8.33
C GLN A 189 -1.98 10.15 -8.53
N SER A 190 -2.01 8.85 -8.67
CA SER A 190 -0.89 8.03 -9.16
C SER A 190 -0.96 7.89 -10.67
#